data_41cc514f092857f1ca7da9c5efce6147
#
_entry.id   41cc514f092857f1ca7da9c5efce6147
#
_cell.length_a   1.000
_cell.length_b   1.000
_cell.length_c   1.000
_cell.angle_alpha   90.00
_cell.angle_beta   90.00
_cell.angle_gamma   90.00
#
_symmetry.space_group_name_H-M   'P 1'
#
loop_
_entity.id
_entity.type
_entity.pdbx_description
1 polymer ?
#
loop_
_entity_poly.entity_id
_entity_poly.type
_entity_poly.pdbx_seq_one_letter_code
_entity_poly.pdbx_strand_id
1 'polypeptide(L)'
;LLRRAKIAVSKKLTVGNLILNADRQSACLGEEEISLTVREFNLLYKLLSYPKKTFTRSQLMDEFWDSDTSSGPRTVDVYMTKLRDKFSGCDDFEIVTVHGLGYKAVIK
;
A
#
# COMPACT_ATOMS: atom_id res chain seq x y z
N LEU A 1 -18.37 25.33 2.34
CA LEU A 1 -18.14 25.02 2.50
C LEU A 1 -17.50 24.53 2.65
N LEU A 2 -17.46 24.48 2.64
CA LEU A 2 -16.94 24.05 2.73
C LEU A 2 -16.46 23.35 3.09
N ARG A 3 -16.33 23.39 3.25
CA ARG A 3 -15.88 22.75 3.55
C ARG A 3 -15.60 21.96 3.38
N ARG A 4 -15.83 21.69 3.29
CA ARG A 4 -15.71 20.91 2.91
C ARG A 4 -14.79 20.45 2.37
N ALA A 5 -14.84 20.65 1.86
CA ALA A 5 -13.89 20.17 0.98
C ALA A 5 -12.57 19.93 1.51
N LYS A 6 -12.15 20.57 2.32
CA LYS A 6 -10.91 20.31 2.82
C LYS A 6 -10.81 19.03 3.40
N ILE A 7 -11.83 18.46 3.61
CA ILE A 7 -11.85 17.17 4.08
C ILE A 7 -11.16 16.21 3.17
N ALA A 8 -11.34 16.43 1.89
CA ALA A 8 -10.71 15.59 0.94
C ALA A 8 -9.21 15.65 1.07
N VAL A 9 -8.74 16.70 1.57
CA VAL A 9 -7.35 16.88 1.72
C VAL A 9 -6.75 15.95 2.73
N SER A 10 -7.58 15.39 3.56
CA SER A 10 -7.01 14.57 4.59
C SER A 10 -6.67 13.18 4.17
N LYS A 11 -6.57 12.91 2.90
CA LYS A 11 -6.17 11.58 2.45
C LYS A 11 -4.68 11.42 2.58
N LYS A 12 -4.21 11.50 3.78
CA LYS A 12 -2.84 11.21 4.13
C LYS A 12 -2.85 10.10 5.14
N LEU A 13 -1.90 9.20 5.00
CA LEU A 13 -1.73 8.11 5.95
C LEU A 13 -0.32 8.22 6.49
N THR A 14 -0.20 8.34 7.80
CA THR A 14 1.10 8.46 8.45
C THR A 14 1.38 7.21 9.28
N VAL A 15 2.52 6.60 9.04
CA VAL A 15 2.96 5.42 9.78
C VAL A 15 4.40 5.70 10.20
N GLY A 16 4.59 6.15 11.44
CA GLY A 16 5.91 6.54 11.91
C GLY A 16 6.48 7.64 11.04
N ASN A 17 7.59 7.38 10.39
CA ASN A 17 8.22 8.34 9.50
C ASN A 17 7.70 8.27 8.07
N LEU A 18 6.81 7.33 7.79
CA LEU A 18 6.27 7.17 6.45
C LEU A 18 4.99 7.97 6.31
N ILE A 19 4.89 8.77 5.27
CA ILE A 19 3.70 9.54 4.96
C ILE A 19 3.28 9.21 3.54
N LEU A 20 2.05 8.71 3.40
CA LEU A 20 1.45 8.44 2.11
C LEU A 20 0.43 9.54 1.83
N ASN A 21 0.50 10.12 0.65
CA ASN A 21 -0.43 11.16 0.25
C ASN A 21 -1.25 10.66 -0.94
N ALA A 22 -2.52 10.36 -0.70
CA ALA A 22 -3.38 9.77 -1.73
C ALA A 22 -3.69 10.74 -2.86
N ASP A 23 -3.78 12.04 -2.55
CA ASP A 23 -4.05 13.02 -3.60
C ASP A 23 -2.92 13.11 -4.60
N ARG A 24 -1.70 13.00 -4.13
CA ARG A 24 -0.52 13.09 -4.98
C ARG A 24 0.04 11.73 -5.32
N GLN A 25 -0.49 10.69 -4.71
CA GLN A 25 -0.01 9.31 -4.83
C GLN A 25 1.49 9.24 -4.61
N SER A 26 1.95 9.90 -3.57
CA SER A 26 3.35 9.96 -3.24
C SER A 26 3.61 9.34 -1.87
N ALA A 27 4.81 8.87 -1.68
CA ALA A 27 5.25 8.29 -0.41
C ALA A 27 6.55 8.96 0.00
N CYS A 28 6.61 9.39 1.25
CA CYS A 28 7.81 9.99 1.80
C CYS A 28 8.22 9.23 3.05
N LEU A 29 9.48 8.86 3.11
CA LEU A 29 10.02 8.19 4.28
C LEU A 29 11.04 9.12 4.90
N GLY A 30 10.64 9.79 5.99
CA GLY A 30 11.46 10.85 6.55
C GLY A 30 11.55 11.99 5.56
N GLU A 31 12.73 12.31 5.13
CA GLU A 31 12.95 13.39 4.16
C GLU A 31 13.11 12.88 2.74
N GLU A 32 13.02 11.58 2.55
CA GLU A 32 13.24 10.98 1.24
C GLU A 32 11.92 10.60 0.60
N GLU A 33 11.75 10.98 -0.66
CA GLU A 33 10.56 10.60 -1.40
C GLU A 33 10.80 9.27 -2.09
N ILE A 34 9.89 8.33 -1.91
CA ILE A 34 9.99 7.00 -2.50
C ILE A 34 9.09 6.96 -3.73
N SER A 35 9.68 6.64 -4.86
CA SER A 35 8.93 6.60 -6.10
C SER A 35 8.12 5.31 -6.20
N LEU A 36 6.81 5.44 -6.37
CA LEU A 36 5.91 4.30 -6.50
C LEU A 36 5.06 4.44 -7.74
N THR A 37 4.75 3.32 -8.38
CA THR A 37 3.73 3.34 -9.42
C THR A 37 2.37 3.46 -8.75
N VAL A 38 1.36 3.80 -9.53
CA VAL A 38 0.00 3.95 -9.01
C VAL A 38 -0.44 2.67 -8.31
N ARG A 39 -0.18 1.52 -8.92
CA ARG A 39 -0.60 0.26 -8.36
C ARG A 39 0.16 -0.08 -7.08
N GLU A 40 1.46 0.19 -7.07
CA GLU A 40 2.25 -0.01 -5.86
C GLU A 40 1.73 0.85 -4.72
N PHE A 41 1.42 2.11 -5.02
CA PHE A 41 0.89 3.01 -4.01
C PHE A 41 -0.45 2.51 -3.48
N ASN A 42 -1.34 2.11 -4.38
CA ASN A 42 -2.66 1.66 -3.98
C ASN A 42 -2.60 0.43 -3.09
N LEU A 43 -1.74 -0.51 -3.42
CA LEU A 43 -1.56 -1.71 -2.61
C LEU A 43 -1.05 -1.36 -1.22
N LEU A 44 -0.03 -0.53 -1.15
CA LEU A 44 0.55 -0.16 0.12
C LEU A 44 -0.46 0.63 0.97
N TYR A 45 -1.15 1.57 0.34
CA TYR A 45 -2.14 2.38 1.05
C TYR A 45 -3.25 1.50 1.62
N LYS A 46 -3.70 0.52 0.83
CA LYS A 46 -4.74 -0.38 1.29
C LYS A 46 -4.28 -1.19 2.50
N LEU A 47 -3.10 -1.77 2.41
CA LEU A 47 -2.58 -2.59 3.49
C LEU A 47 -2.38 -1.78 4.77
N LEU A 48 -1.85 -0.58 4.64
CA LEU A 48 -1.58 0.25 5.82
C LEU A 48 -2.83 0.92 6.38
N SER A 49 -3.87 1.05 5.57
CA SER A 49 -5.15 1.57 6.04
C SER A 49 -5.86 0.56 6.95
N TYR A 50 -5.54 -0.72 6.79
CA TYR A 50 -6.13 -1.77 7.60
C TYR A 50 -5.01 -2.64 8.19
N PRO A 51 -4.27 -2.09 9.15
CA PRO A 51 -3.14 -2.84 9.71
C PRO A 51 -3.61 -4.11 10.38
N LYS A 52 -2.80 -5.14 10.26
CA LYS A 52 -3.04 -6.46 10.80
C LYS A 52 -4.13 -7.24 10.08
N LYS A 53 -4.80 -6.64 9.12
CA LYS A 53 -5.81 -7.35 8.36
C LYS A 53 -5.15 -8.07 7.18
N THR A 54 -5.44 -9.36 7.03
CA THR A 54 -4.91 -10.14 5.92
C THR A 54 -5.82 -9.99 4.71
N PHE A 55 -5.19 -9.66 3.57
CA PHE A 55 -5.89 -9.59 2.30
C PHE A 55 -5.41 -10.74 1.44
N THR A 56 -6.34 -11.49 0.86
CA THR A 56 -5.96 -12.59 -0.02
C THR A 56 -5.48 -12.03 -1.35
N ARG A 57 -4.71 -12.84 -2.07
CA ARG A 57 -4.26 -12.44 -3.40
C ARG A 57 -5.45 -12.17 -4.30
N SER A 58 -6.50 -12.97 -4.19
CA SER A 58 -7.70 -12.77 -4.99
C SER A 58 -8.38 -11.45 -4.69
N GLN A 59 -8.45 -11.09 -3.42
CA GLN A 59 -9.05 -9.80 -3.05
C GLN A 59 -8.27 -8.63 -3.64
N LEU A 60 -6.95 -8.71 -3.59
CA LEU A 60 -6.11 -7.65 -4.14
C LEU A 60 -6.20 -7.60 -5.65
N MET A 61 -6.27 -8.76 -6.30
CA MET A 61 -6.43 -8.81 -7.74
C MET A 61 -7.76 -8.21 -8.16
N ASP A 62 -8.84 -8.55 -7.46
CA ASP A 62 -10.16 -8.03 -7.79
C ASP A 62 -10.23 -6.52 -7.65
N GLU A 63 -9.52 -5.98 -6.66
CA GLU A 63 -9.60 -4.56 -6.37
C GLU A 63 -8.72 -3.72 -7.28
N PHE A 64 -7.52 -4.20 -7.59
CA PHE A 64 -6.52 -3.38 -8.27
C PHE A 64 -6.17 -3.83 -9.68
N TRP A 65 -6.66 -4.96 -10.12
CA TRP A 65 -6.44 -5.44 -11.48
C TRP A 65 -7.78 -5.72 -12.12
N ASP A 66 -7.85 -5.52 -13.43
CA ASP A 66 -9.08 -5.79 -14.16
C ASP A 66 -9.33 -7.29 -14.24
N SER A 67 -10.58 -7.66 -14.23
CA SER A 67 -10.96 -9.06 -14.24
C SER A 67 -10.58 -9.77 -15.53
N ASP A 68 -10.39 -9.02 -16.60
CA ASP A 68 -10.04 -9.63 -17.88
C ASP A 68 -8.53 -9.68 -18.12
N THR A 69 -7.75 -9.31 -17.12
CA THR A 69 -6.31 -9.39 -17.27
C THR A 69 -5.86 -10.83 -17.22
N SER A 70 -4.83 -11.15 -17.97
CA SER A 70 -4.26 -12.47 -17.94
C SER A 70 -3.28 -12.67 -16.79
N SER A 71 -3.09 -11.64 -15.97
CA SER A 71 -2.18 -11.74 -14.84
C SER A 71 -2.72 -12.69 -13.80
N GLY A 72 -1.89 -13.53 -13.26
CA GLY A 72 -2.27 -14.43 -12.19
C GLY A 72 -1.92 -13.86 -10.82
N PRO A 73 -2.21 -14.59 -9.75
CA PRO A 73 -1.91 -14.11 -8.39
C PRO A 73 -0.44 -13.82 -8.15
N ARG A 74 0.44 -14.38 -8.96
CA ARG A 74 1.86 -14.11 -8.85
C ARG A 74 2.19 -12.64 -9.05
N THR A 75 1.34 -11.93 -9.79
CA THR A 75 1.55 -10.50 -10.00
C THR A 75 1.53 -9.77 -8.67
N VAL A 76 0.66 -10.17 -7.77
CA VAL A 76 0.62 -9.58 -6.44
C VAL A 76 1.92 -9.82 -5.71
N ASP A 77 2.46 -11.04 -5.82
CA ASP A 77 3.73 -11.38 -5.17
C ASP A 77 4.86 -10.49 -5.67
N VAL A 78 4.89 -10.22 -6.97
CA VAL A 78 5.92 -9.36 -7.56
C VAL A 78 5.82 -7.95 -6.98
N TYR A 79 4.60 -7.41 -6.90
CA TYR A 79 4.40 -6.07 -6.36
C TYR A 79 4.75 -6.00 -4.88
N MET A 80 4.44 -7.04 -4.12
CA MET A 80 4.79 -7.06 -2.70
C MET A 80 6.29 -7.11 -2.50
N THR A 81 7.00 -7.87 -3.34
CA THR A 81 8.46 -7.91 -3.29
C THR A 81 9.05 -6.54 -3.59
N LYS A 82 8.51 -5.86 -4.60
CA LYS A 82 8.99 -4.52 -4.94
C LYS A 82 8.76 -3.55 -3.79
N LEU A 83 7.62 -3.63 -3.14
CA LEU A 83 7.32 -2.76 -2.01
C LEU A 83 8.26 -3.03 -0.84
N ARG A 84 8.54 -4.30 -0.57
CA ARG A 84 9.48 -4.65 0.48
C ARG A 84 10.85 -4.09 0.20
N ASP A 85 11.30 -4.19 -1.04
CA ASP A 85 12.62 -3.69 -1.42
C ASP A 85 12.69 -2.17 -1.27
N LYS A 86 11.66 -1.47 -1.69
CA LYS A 86 11.66 -0.01 -1.64
C LYS A 86 11.64 0.52 -0.21
N PHE A 87 11.07 -0.25 0.70
CA PHE A 87 10.96 0.16 2.10
C PHE A 87 11.79 -0.71 3.02
N SER A 88 12.84 -1.31 2.49
CA SER A 88 13.68 -2.22 3.29
C SER A 88 14.35 -1.52 4.47
N GLY A 89 14.58 -0.22 4.35
CA GLY A 89 15.17 0.52 5.47
C GLY A 89 14.15 1.10 6.44
N CYS A 90 12.88 0.82 6.23
CA CYS A 90 11.83 1.37 7.07
C CYS A 90 11.51 0.42 8.21
N ASP A 91 11.60 0.92 9.43
CA ASP A 91 11.31 0.12 10.61
C ASP A 91 9.93 0.38 11.18
N ASP A 92 9.13 1.23 10.52
CA ASP A 92 7.84 1.62 11.05
C ASP A 92 6.73 0.65 10.72
N PHE A 93 6.92 -0.16 9.71
CA PHE A 93 5.93 -1.17 9.33
C PHE A 93 6.62 -2.33 8.62
N GLU A 94 5.87 -3.41 8.46
CA GLU A 94 6.37 -4.58 7.77
C GLU A 94 5.25 -5.21 6.98
N ILE A 95 5.54 -5.66 5.75
CA ILE A 95 4.59 -6.43 4.96
C ILE A 95 4.88 -7.89 5.21
N VAL A 96 3.91 -8.60 5.78
CA VAL A 96 4.08 -9.98 6.19
C VAL A 96 3.33 -10.89 5.22
N THR A 97 3.97 -11.96 4.79
CA THR A 97 3.32 -12.99 4.00
C THR A 97 2.56 -13.91 4.93
N VAL A 98 1.26 -14.10 4.65
CA VAL A 98 0.46 -15.06 5.40
C VAL A 98 0.34 -16.28 4.50
N HIS A 99 1.06 -17.32 4.83
CA HIS A 99 1.16 -18.50 3.98
C HIS A 99 -0.22 -19.10 3.72
N GLY A 100 -0.48 -19.37 2.45
CA GLY A 100 -1.75 -19.96 2.07
C GLY A 100 -2.90 -18.98 1.94
N LEU A 101 -2.69 -17.71 2.30
CA LEU A 101 -3.73 -16.70 2.23
C LEU A 101 -3.33 -15.49 1.39
N GLY A 102 -2.38 -14.72 1.86
CA GLY A 102 -2.03 -13.50 1.17
C GLY A 102 -1.05 -12.66 1.96
N TYR A 103 -1.39 -11.40 2.15
CA TYR A 103 -0.47 -10.44 2.76
C TYR A 103 -1.18 -9.55 3.75
N LYS A 104 -0.42 -9.07 4.72
CA LYS A 104 -0.92 -8.07 5.66
C LYS A 104 0.22 -7.13 6.01
N ALA A 105 -0.13 -5.93 6.44
CA ALA A 105 0.85 -4.98 6.94
C ALA A 105 0.74 -4.91 8.46
N VAL A 106 1.87 -4.87 9.11
CA VAL A 106 1.93 -4.76 10.56
C VAL A 106 2.68 -3.48 10.89
N ILE A 107 2.07 -2.62 11.67
CA ILE A 107 2.71 -1.38 12.09
C ILE A 107 3.43 -1.65 13.39
N LYS A 108 4.69 -1.30 13.43
CA LYS A 108 5.53 -1.55 14.59
C LYS A 108 5.51 -0.44 15.63
#